data_7e46d072e48b23b675bbc669879e9c62
#
_entry.id   7e46d072e48b23b675bbc669879e9c62
#
_cell.length_a   1.000
_cell.length_b   1.000
_cell.length_c   1.000
_cell.angle_alpha   90.00
_cell.angle_beta   90.00
_cell.angle_gamma   90.00
#
_symmetry.space_group_name_H-M   'P 1'
#
loop_
_entity.id
_entity.type
_entity.pdbx_description
1 polymer ?
#
loop_
_entity_poly.entity_id
_entity_poly.type
_entity_poly.pdbx_seq_one_letter_code
_entity_poly.pdbx_strand_id
1 'polypeptide(L)'
;TDFFTTPLKVLHFAPEQAFYKRFKKLKNLTYITTDLNSPLADVKADICNLPFEENSFDVIFCNHVLEHIPNDTKAMSELYRVLRPGGWGIFQIPQDLKREKTFEDNSITDKVERAKIFGQYDHVRIYGRDYFNKLRTLGFTVNEVDFTKRLTPEEINRYRLATGEIIPVVKK
;
A
#
# COMPACT_ATOMS: atom_id res chain seq x y z
N THR A 1 15.48 -5.66 9.02
CA THR A 1 14.97 -7.04 8.92
C THR A 1 15.29 -7.58 7.55
N ASP A 2 15.91 -8.75 7.49
CA ASP A 2 16.11 -9.42 6.21
C ASP A 2 14.83 -10.18 5.83
N PHE A 3 14.04 -9.59 4.94
CA PHE A 3 12.76 -10.13 4.48
C PHE A 3 12.88 -11.53 3.86
N PHE A 4 14.02 -11.84 3.27
CA PHE A 4 14.21 -13.08 2.52
C PHE A 4 14.71 -14.26 3.36
N THR A 5 15.15 -14.02 4.58
CA THR A 5 15.75 -15.06 5.44
C THR A 5 15.10 -15.17 6.83
N THR A 6 14.57 -14.07 7.36
CA THR A 6 13.93 -14.05 8.68
C THR A 6 12.51 -14.64 8.58
N PRO A 7 12.09 -15.52 9.50
CA PRO A 7 10.68 -15.97 9.58
C PRO A 7 9.75 -14.80 9.84
N LEU A 8 8.81 -14.55 8.92
CA LEU A 8 7.88 -13.41 8.97
C LEU A 8 6.46 -13.84 8.58
N LYS A 9 5.47 -13.27 9.27
CA LYS A 9 4.07 -13.34 8.86
C LYS A 9 3.71 -12.11 8.06
N VAL A 10 3.34 -12.31 6.80
CA VAL A 10 3.16 -11.26 5.80
C VAL A 10 1.71 -11.22 5.35
N LEU A 11 1.11 -10.02 5.35
CA LEU A 11 -0.19 -9.75 4.74
C LEU A 11 0.02 -8.94 3.46
N HIS A 12 -0.55 -9.38 2.36
CA HIS A 12 -0.45 -8.70 1.07
C HIS A 12 -1.83 -8.46 0.48
N PHE A 13 -2.21 -7.20 0.33
CA PHE A 13 -3.47 -6.77 -0.28
C PHE A 13 -3.35 -6.75 -1.79
N ALA A 14 -4.40 -7.22 -2.50
CA ALA A 14 -4.49 -7.19 -3.97
C ALA A 14 -3.16 -7.57 -4.66
N PRO A 15 -2.59 -8.75 -4.36
CA PRO A 15 -1.18 -9.01 -4.63
C PRO A 15 -0.85 -9.00 -6.12
N GLU A 16 0.16 -8.20 -6.49
CA GLU A 16 0.71 -8.17 -7.82
C GLU A 16 1.32 -9.53 -8.19
N GLN A 17 1.03 -10.04 -9.36
CA GLN A 17 1.42 -11.40 -9.77
C GLN A 17 2.93 -11.66 -9.63
N ALA A 18 3.77 -10.65 -9.90
CA ALA A 18 5.22 -10.78 -9.81
C ALA A 18 5.68 -11.07 -8.38
N PHE A 19 5.14 -10.33 -7.39
CA PHE A 19 5.44 -10.54 -5.98
C PHE A 19 4.79 -11.80 -5.43
N TYR A 20 3.51 -12.04 -5.76
CA TYR A 20 2.77 -13.23 -5.34
C TYR A 20 3.52 -14.52 -5.66
N LYS A 21 3.91 -14.71 -6.94
CA LYS A 21 4.62 -15.91 -7.39
C LYS A 21 5.97 -16.10 -6.68
N ARG A 22 6.65 -15.01 -6.35
CA ARG A 22 7.94 -15.02 -5.68
C ARG A 22 7.80 -15.28 -4.18
N PHE A 23 6.94 -14.51 -3.50
CA PHE A 23 6.81 -14.60 -2.04
C PHE A 23 6.19 -15.91 -1.59
N LYS A 24 5.24 -16.45 -2.35
CA LYS A 24 4.64 -17.78 -2.05
C LYS A 24 5.65 -18.94 -2.06
N LYS A 25 6.82 -18.76 -2.68
CA LYS A 25 7.89 -19.76 -2.71
C LYS A 25 8.88 -19.64 -1.55
N LEU A 26 8.85 -18.54 -0.80
CA LEU A 26 9.78 -18.29 0.30
C LEU A 26 9.33 -19.06 1.54
N LYS A 27 10.16 -20.05 1.96
CA LYS A 27 9.84 -20.95 3.08
C LYS A 27 9.88 -20.27 4.45
N ASN A 28 10.53 -19.12 4.54
CA ASN A 28 10.59 -18.32 5.75
C ASN A 28 9.34 -17.44 5.96
N LEU A 29 8.44 -17.33 4.97
CA LEU A 29 7.26 -16.50 5.08
C LEU A 29 6.00 -17.32 5.37
N THR A 30 5.26 -16.91 6.39
CA THR A 30 3.82 -17.22 6.48
C THR A 30 3.09 -16.15 5.69
N TYR A 31 2.94 -16.40 4.37
CA TYR A 31 2.45 -15.42 3.42
C TYR A 31 0.95 -15.59 3.20
N ILE A 32 0.18 -14.56 3.54
CA ILE A 32 -1.29 -14.51 3.43
C ILE A 32 -1.66 -13.36 2.49
N THR A 33 -2.52 -13.65 1.53
CA THR A 33 -3.05 -12.66 0.60
C THR A 33 -4.50 -12.35 0.90
N THR A 34 -4.89 -11.09 0.73
CA THR A 34 -6.27 -10.64 0.93
C THR A 34 -6.72 -9.69 -0.17
N ASP A 35 -7.98 -9.81 -0.53
CA ASP A 35 -8.66 -8.93 -1.49
C ASP A 35 -10.17 -9.04 -1.26
N LEU A 36 -10.92 -8.02 -1.66
CA LEU A 36 -12.38 -8.03 -1.53
C LEU A 36 -13.03 -9.03 -2.50
N ASN A 37 -12.54 -9.10 -3.73
CA ASN A 37 -13.20 -9.80 -4.83
C ASN A 37 -12.33 -10.84 -5.53
N SER A 38 -11.00 -10.72 -5.45
CA SER A 38 -10.08 -11.60 -6.19
C SER A 38 -10.24 -13.06 -5.78
N PRO A 39 -10.37 -13.99 -6.74
CA PRO A 39 -10.37 -15.43 -6.45
C PRO A 39 -8.98 -15.95 -6.05
N LEU A 40 -7.93 -15.16 -6.22
CA LEU A 40 -6.54 -15.51 -5.86
C LEU A 40 -6.20 -15.18 -4.42
N ALA A 41 -7.08 -14.48 -3.70
CA ALA A 41 -6.86 -14.14 -2.31
C ALA A 41 -7.08 -15.37 -1.41
N ASP A 42 -6.16 -15.61 -0.48
CA ASP A 42 -6.31 -16.65 0.54
C ASP A 42 -7.47 -16.31 1.49
N VAL A 43 -7.69 -15.01 1.75
CA VAL A 43 -8.78 -14.50 2.59
C VAL A 43 -9.51 -13.39 1.86
N LYS A 44 -10.81 -13.52 1.66
CA LYS A 44 -11.67 -12.43 1.17
C LYS A 44 -12.06 -11.53 2.32
N ALA A 45 -11.65 -10.27 2.27
CA ALA A 45 -11.94 -9.32 3.34
C ALA A 45 -12.04 -7.88 2.83
N ASP A 46 -12.88 -7.10 3.50
CA ASP A 46 -12.89 -5.64 3.39
C ASP A 46 -11.74 -5.08 4.22
N ILE A 47 -10.90 -4.26 3.60
CA ILE A 47 -9.78 -3.59 4.28
C ILE A 47 -10.23 -2.69 5.44
N CYS A 48 -11.48 -2.22 5.43
CA CYS A 48 -12.05 -1.45 6.51
C CYS A 48 -12.53 -2.30 7.70
N ASN A 49 -12.55 -3.64 7.57
CA ASN A 49 -12.97 -4.56 8.62
C ASN A 49 -12.26 -5.91 8.48
N LEU A 50 -10.97 -5.93 8.83
CA LEU A 50 -10.13 -7.10 8.64
C LEU A 50 -10.43 -8.20 9.66
N PRO A 51 -10.61 -9.48 9.23
CA PRO A 51 -10.89 -10.61 10.11
C PRO A 51 -9.61 -11.16 10.76
N PHE A 52 -8.67 -10.30 11.09
CA PHE A 52 -7.42 -10.66 11.74
C PHE A 52 -7.32 -10.00 13.10
N GLU A 53 -6.65 -10.68 14.02
CA GLU A 53 -6.36 -10.15 15.35
C GLU A 53 -5.40 -8.93 15.25
N GLU A 54 -5.43 -8.09 16.26
CA GLU A 54 -4.46 -7.01 16.38
C GLU A 54 -3.03 -7.57 16.51
N ASN A 55 -2.04 -6.80 16.04
CA ASN A 55 -0.62 -7.15 16.18
C ASN A 55 -0.23 -8.53 15.58
N SER A 56 -0.94 -8.97 14.54
CA SER A 56 -0.80 -10.33 14.01
C SER A 56 0.18 -10.47 12.84
N PHE A 57 0.63 -9.37 12.24
CA PHE A 57 1.53 -9.39 11.08
C PHE A 57 2.83 -8.64 11.32
N ASP A 58 3.93 -9.22 10.80
CA ASP A 58 5.26 -8.61 10.80
C ASP A 58 5.42 -7.58 9.69
N VAL A 59 4.83 -7.88 8.54
CA VAL A 59 4.95 -7.07 7.32
C VAL A 59 3.61 -6.97 6.62
N ILE A 60 3.29 -5.77 6.12
CA ILE A 60 2.10 -5.53 5.31
C ILE A 60 2.49 -4.87 3.99
N PHE A 61 2.01 -5.43 2.87
CA PHE A 61 2.03 -4.80 1.56
C PHE A 61 0.60 -4.38 1.19
N CYS A 62 0.40 -3.09 0.95
CA CYS A 62 -0.87 -2.50 0.55
C CYS A 62 -0.60 -1.46 -0.55
N ASN A 63 -0.37 -1.97 -1.77
CA ASN A 63 0.01 -1.16 -2.91
C ASN A 63 -1.18 -0.97 -3.83
N HIS A 64 -1.43 0.26 -4.24
CA HIS A 64 -2.51 0.61 -5.17
C HIS A 64 -3.89 0.07 -4.72
N VAL A 65 -4.23 0.29 -3.44
CA VAL A 65 -5.50 -0.12 -2.83
C VAL A 65 -6.24 1.06 -2.23
N LEU A 66 -5.55 1.91 -1.47
CA LEU A 66 -6.19 2.96 -0.66
C LEU A 66 -6.89 4.04 -1.49
N GLU A 67 -6.45 4.28 -2.72
CA GLU A 67 -7.09 5.20 -3.67
C GLU A 67 -8.49 4.77 -4.13
N HIS A 68 -8.82 3.47 -3.96
CA HIS A 68 -10.11 2.89 -4.27
C HIS A 68 -11.08 2.88 -3.08
N ILE A 69 -10.58 3.10 -1.86
CA ILE A 69 -11.34 2.88 -0.63
C ILE A 69 -12.01 4.19 -0.17
N PRO A 70 -13.35 4.28 -0.15
CA PRO A 70 -14.03 5.51 0.27
C PRO A 70 -13.63 6.00 1.66
N ASN A 71 -13.48 5.10 2.64
CA ASN A 71 -13.02 5.44 3.99
C ASN A 71 -11.57 4.98 4.21
N ASP A 72 -10.61 5.69 3.60
CA ASP A 72 -9.19 5.39 3.71
C ASP A 72 -8.65 5.46 5.15
N THR A 73 -9.19 6.37 5.96
CA THR A 73 -8.80 6.50 7.37
C THR A 73 -9.14 5.24 8.16
N LYS A 74 -10.31 4.65 7.92
CA LYS A 74 -10.69 3.38 8.56
C LYS A 74 -9.80 2.24 8.08
N ALA A 75 -9.53 2.17 6.76
CA ALA A 75 -8.62 1.18 6.19
C ALA A 75 -7.22 1.28 6.80
N MET A 76 -6.64 2.49 6.84
CA MET A 76 -5.31 2.72 7.45
C MET A 76 -5.30 2.38 8.94
N SER A 77 -6.41 2.63 9.68
CA SER A 77 -6.54 2.24 11.10
C SER A 77 -6.53 0.73 11.28
N GLU A 78 -7.18 -0.02 10.38
CA GLU A 78 -7.15 -1.48 10.38
C GLU A 78 -5.76 -2.03 10.05
N LEU A 79 -5.07 -1.42 9.05
CA LEU A 79 -3.67 -1.76 8.76
C LEU A 79 -2.77 -1.54 9.99
N TYR A 80 -2.96 -0.42 10.70
CA TYR A 80 -2.23 -0.16 11.95
C TYR A 80 -2.56 -1.18 13.03
N ARG A 81 -3.85 -1.53 13.20
CA ARG A 81 -4.29 -2.49 14.20
C ARG A 81 -3.63 -3.85 14.00
N VAL A 82 -3.65 -4.38 12.78
CA VAL A 82 -3.16 -5.73 12.50
C VAL A 82 -1.63 -5.81 12.37
N LEU A 83 -0.93 -4.70 12.11
CA LEU A 83 0.53 -4.65 12.13
C LEU A 83 1.02 -4.70 13.59
N ARG A 84 1.99 -5.55 13.90
CA ARG A 84 2.56 -5.67 15.24
C ARG A 84 3.50 -4.50 15.58
N PRO A 85 3.73 -4.21 16.85
CA PRO A 85 4.80 -3.31 17.27
C PRO A 85 6.17 -3.77 16.71
N GLY A 86 6.92 -2.84 16.10
CA GLY A 86 8.17 -3.14 15.39
C GLY A 86 7.99 -3.73 13.99
N GLY A 87 6.76 -4.03 13.57
CA GLY A 87 6.42 -4.41 12.20
C GLY A 87 6.53 -3.24 11.23
N TRP A 88 6.58 -3.54 9.94
CA TRP A 88 6.70 -2.56 8.88
C TRP A 88 5.81 -2.87 7.68
N GLY A 89 5.63 -1.90 6.79
CA GLY A 89 4.86 -2.09 5.57
C GLY A 89 5.26 -1.13 4.47
N ILE A 90 4.80 -1.43 3.25
CA ILE A 90 4.83 -0.52 2.11
C ILE A 90 3.38 -0.26 1.71
N PHE A 91 2.97 1.01 1.72
CA PHE A 91 1.61 1.44 1.40
C PHE A 91 1.64 2.40 0.21
N GLN A 92 2.04 1.85 -0.94
CA GLN A 92 2.19 2.61 -2.17
C GLN A 92 0.83 3.02 -2.74
N ILE A 93 0.74 4.27 -3.19
CA ILE A 93 -0.43 4.84 -3.84
C ILE A 93 0.03 5.75 -5.00
N PRO A 94 -0.79 5.97 -6.03
CA PRO A 94 -0.56 7.05 -6.99
C PRO A 94 -0.64 8.39 -6.26
N GLN A 95 0.42 9.17 -6.32
CA GLN A 95 0.52 10.43 -5.59
C GLN A 95 0.87 11.59 -6.52
N ASP A 96 0.13 12.69 -6.41
CA ASP A 96 0.50 13.96 -7.03
C ASP A 96 1.28 14.83 -6.04
N LEU A 97 2.61 14.77 -6.12
CA LEU A 97 3.51 15.54 -5.25
C LEU A 97 3.45 17.06 -5.45
N LYS A 98 2.77 17.55 -6.50
CA LYS A 98 2.51 18.96 -6.70
C LYS A 98 1.35 19.48 -5.83
N ARG A 99 0.47 18.55 -5.38
CA ARG A 99 -0.63 18.86 -4.47
C ARG A 99 -0.16 18.78 -3.02
N GLU A 100 -0.49 19.80 -2.25
CA GLU A 100 -0.28 19.76 -0.79
C GLU A 100 -1.31 18.88 -0.09
N LYS A 101 -2.57 18.93 -0.57
CA LYS A 101 -3.70 18.21 0.01
C LYS A 101 -4.29 17.20 -0.96
N THR A 102 -4.68 16.08 -0.41
CA THR A 102 -5.50 15.07 -1.10
C THR A 102 -6.77 15.71 -1.63
N PHE A 103 -7.09 15.44 -2.88
CA PHE A 103 -8.34 15.83 -3.50
C PHE A 103 -9.27 14.63 -3.57
N GLU A 104 -10.45 14.75 -3.01
CA GLU A 104 -11.53 13.76 -3.10
C GLU A 104 -12.86 14.46 -3.27
N ASP A 105 -13.76 13.86 -4.04
CA ASP A 105 -15.12 14.33 -4.24
C ASP A 105 -16.07 13.14 -4.40
N ASN A 106 -16.82 12.88 -3.35
CA ASN A 106 -17.77 11.76 -3.29
C ASN A 106 -19.01 11.94 -4.17
N SER A 107 -19.25 13.15 -4.71
CA SER A 107 -20.35 13.41 -5.66
C SER A 107 -20.05 12.85 -7.05
N ILE A 108 -18.77 12.64 -7.39
CA ILE A 108 -18.33 12.08 -8.66
C ILE A 108 -18.51 10.55 -8.62
N THR A 109 -19.60 10.06 -9.22
CA THR A 109 -19.93 8.63 -9.26
C THR A 109 -19.81 8.01 -10.64
N ASP A 110 -19.85 8.83 -11.69
CA ASP A 110 -19.68 8.36 -13.07
C ASP A 110 -18.26 7.87 -13.34
N LYS A 111 -18.15 6.69 -13.94
CA LYS A 111 -16.86 6.02 -14.19
C LYS A 111 -15.97 6.78 -15.18
N VAL A 112 -16.57 7.41 -16.20
CA VAL A 112 -15.81 8.17 -17.21
C VAL A 112 -15.30 9.47 -16.59
N GLU A 113 -16.11 10.10 -15.74
CA GLU A 113 -15.72 11.29 -15.01
C GLU A 113 -14.63 11.00 -13.99
N ARG A 114 -14.74 9.91 -13.23
CA ARG A 114 -13.66 9.44 -12.32
C ARG A 114 -12.34 9.22 -13.07
N ALA A 115 -12.37 8.53 -14.21
CA ALA A 115 -11.17 8.30 -15.01
C ALA A 115 -10.50 9.60 -15.47
N LYS A 116 -11.28 10.63 -15.80
CA LYS A 116 -10.75 11.96 -16.19
C LYS A 116 -10.16 12.72 -15.02
N ILE A 117 -10.81 12.65 -13.84
CA ILE A 117 -10.47 13.48 -12.68
C ILE A 117 -9.44 12.78 -11.80
N PHE A 118 -9.61 11.49 -11.51
CA PHE A 118 -8.77 10.73 -10.59
C PHE A 118 -7.75 9.82 -11.30
N GLY A 119 -7.77 9.76 -12.64
CA GLY A 119 -6.85 8.96 -13.44
C GLY A 119 -7.32 7.53 -13.72
N GLN A 120 -8.31 7.00 -12.98
CA GLN A 120 -8.88 5.67 -13.18
C GLN A 120 -10.36 5.65 -12.81
N TYR A 121 -11.15 4.78 -13.45
CA TYR A 121 -12.61 4.73 -13.35
C TYR A 121 -13.16 4.36 -11.96
N ASP A 122 -12.35 3.74 -11.12
CA ASP A 122 -12.68 3.29 -9.77
C ASP A 122 -11.86 3.98 -8.66
N HIS A 123 -10.99 4.91 -9.01
CA HIS A 123 -10.39 5.80 -8.03
C HIS A 123 -11.43 6.76 -7.46
N VAL A 124 -11.29 7.08 -6.18
CA VAL A 124 -12.16 8.03 -5.47
C VAL A 124 -11.41 9.28 -4.99
N ARG A 125 -10.08 9.30 -5.17
CA ARG A 125 -9.21 10.43 -4.79
C ARG A 125 -7.90 10.48 -5.56
N ILE A 126 -7.25 11.66 -5.46
CA ILE A 126 -5.84 11.86 -5.81
C ILE A 126 -5.13 12.27 -4.52
N TYR A 127 -4.21 11.45 -4.06
CA TYR A 127 -3.42 11.76 -2.87
C TYR A 127 -2.41 12.89 -3.13
N GLY A 128 -2.37 13.85 -2.21
CA GLY A 128 -1.35 14.89 -2.13
C GLY A 128 -0.25 14.52 -1.13
N ARG A 129 0.60 15.51 -0.80
CA ARG A 129 1.68 15.35 0.19
C ARG A 129 1.18 15.05 1.60
N ASP A 130 -0.04 15.44 1.92
CA ASP A 130 -0.70 15.18 3.20
C ASP A 130 -0.95 13.70 3.49
N TYR A 131 -0.82 12.82 2.49
CA TYR A 131 -0.92 11.37 2.66
C TYR A 131 0.01 10.84 3.74
N PHE A 132 1.27 11.27 3.75
CA PHE A 132 2.23 10.85 4.77
C PHE A 132 1.82 11.30 6.17
N ASN A 133 1.24 12.51 6.29
CA ASN A 133 0.73 13.00 7.56
C ASN A 133 -0.53 12.25 8.01
N LYS A 134 -1.41 11.85 7.09
CA LYS A 134 -2.54 10.97 7.42
C LYS A 134 -2.05 9.68 8.09
N LEU A 135 -1.03 9.04 7.55
CA LEU A 135 -0.43 7.84 8.15
C LEU A 135 0.19 8.13 9.53
N ARG A 136 0.92 9.25 9.67
CA ARG A 136 1.54 9.63 10.96
C ARG A 136 0.50 9.90 12.05
N THR A 137 -0.62 10.53 11.73
CA THR A 137 -1.70 10.80 12.70
C THR A 137 -2.37 9.54 13.23
N LEU A 138 -2.26 8.42 12.51
CA LEU A 138 -2.76 7.11 12.93
C LEU A 138 -1.73 6.31 13.75
N GLY A 139 -0.54 6.88 13.99
CA GLY A 139 0.49 6.28 14.81
C GLY A 139 1.66 5.67 14.05
N PHE A 140 1.64 5.63 12.72
CA PHE A 140 2.77 5.13 11.95
C PHE A 140 3.97 6.08 11.99
N THR A 141 5.17 5.53 12.14
CA THR A 141 6.39 6.19 11.69
C THR A 141 6.51 6.00 10.19
N VAL A 142 6.63 7.09 9.43
CA VAL A 142 6.66 7.06 7.96
C VAL A 142 8.01 7.52 7.44
N ASN A 143 8.70 6.63 6.73
CA ASN A 143 9.90 6.93 5.96
C ASN A 143 9.52 7.11 4.49
N GLU A 144 9.77 8.29 3.98
CA GLU A 144 9.55 8.68 2.59
C GLU A 144 10.79 8.32 1.77
N VAL A 145 10.76 7.17 1.07
CA VAL A 145 11.93 6.62 0.40
C VAL A 145 11.89 6.88 -1.10
N ASP A 146 12.75 7.74 -1.59
CA ASP A 146 13.10 7.80 -3.01
C ASP A 146 14.18 6.76 -3.30
N PHE A 147 13.74 5.59 -3.77
CA PHE A 147 14.64 4.47 -4.04
C PHE A 147 15.60 4.76 -5.20
N THR A 148 15.22 5.61 -6.14
CA THR A 148 16.04 5.95 -7.32
C THR A 148 17.33 6.68 -6.95
N LYS A 149 17.36 7.37 -5.80
CA LYS A 149 18.58 8.01 -5.27
C LYS A 149 19.69 7.03 -4.88
N ARG A 150 19.38 5.74 -4.81
CA ARG A 150 20.34 4.66 -4.47
C ARG A 150 20.88 3.94 -5.70
N LEU A 151 20.39 4.30 -6.89
CA LEU A 151 20.69 3.64 -8.15
C LEU A 151 21.49 4.54 -9.08
N THR A 152 22.26 3.92 -9.97
CA THR A 152 22.93 4.64 -11.05
C THR A 152 21.94 5.03 -12.14
N PRO A 153 22.24 6.02 -12.99
CA PRO A 153 21.40 6.36 -14.15
C PRO A 153 21.15 5.18 -15.09
N GLU A 154 22.15 4.31 -15.25
CA GLU A 154 22.08 3.09 -16.07
C GLU A 154 21.07 2.10 -15.49
N GLU A 155 21.08 1.90 -14.17
CA GLU A 155 20.11 1.03 -13.47
C GLU A 155 18.69 1.60 -13.56
N ILE A 156 18.52 2.91 -13.34
CA ILE A 156 17.22 3.59 -13.49
C ILE A 156 16.66 3.39 -14.90
N ASN A 157 17.50 3.62 -15.92
CA ASN A 157 17.08 3.40 -17.32
C ASN A 157 16.81 1.93 -17.61
N ARG A 158 17.66 1.01 -17.14
CA ARG A 158 17.50 -0.43 -17.33
C ARG A 158 16.18 -0.96 -16.76
N TYR A 159 15.81 -0.49 -15.56
CA TYR A 159 14.61 -0.92 -14.88
C TYR A 159 13.38 -0.06 -15.18
N ARG A 160 13.53 0.98 -16.01
CA ARG A 160 12.45 1.92 -16.39
C ARG A 160 11.77 2.55 -15.18
N LEU A 161 12.53 2.91 -14.18
CA LEU A 161 12.00 3.49 -12.95
C LEU A 161 11.67 4.98 -13.14
N ALA A 162 10.54 5.41 -12.58
CA ALA A 162 10.20 6.81 -12.49
C ALA A 162 11.05 7.47 -11.40
N THR A 163 11.77 8.54 -11.75
CA THR A 163 12.54 9.31 -10.78
C THR A 163 11.64 10.21 -9.95
N GLY A 164 11.94 10.35 -8.66
CA GLY A 164 11.17 11.20 -7.75
C GLY A 164 9.88 10.57 -7.22
N GLU A 165 9.61 9.30 -7.54
CA GLU A 165 8.56 8.53 -6.89
C GLU A 165 8.96 8.23 -5.45
N ILE A 166 8.06 8.53 -4.51
CA ILE A 166 8.29 8.31 -3.08
C ILE A 166 7.55 7.06 -2.63
N ILE A 167 8.30 6.10 -2.10
CA ILE A 167 7.75 4.86 -1.52
C ILE A 167 7.52 5.09 -0.02
N PRO A 168 6.27 5.04 0.46
CA PRO A 168 5.97 5.15 1.88
C PRO A 168 6.29 3.84 2.59
N VAL A 169 7.38 3.82 3.33
CA VAL A 169 7.73 2.71 4.22
C VAL A 169 7.28 3.07 5.63
N VAL A 170 6.29 2.35 6.13
CA VAL A 170 5.69 2.58 7.44
C VAL A 170 6.22 1.62 8.49
N LYS A 171 6.20 2.05 9.77
CA LYS A 171 6.47 1.20 10.94
C LYS A 171 5.46 1.50 12.05
N LYS A 172 5.11 0.48 12.81
CA LYS A 172 4.35 0.60 14.06
C LYS A 172 5.27 0.58 15.27
#